data_1ed146d15d7282172bc439c239c8fa26
#
_entry.id   1ed146d15d7282172bc439c239c8fa26
#
_cell.length_a   1.000
_cell.length_b   1.000
_cell.length_c   1.000
_cell.angle_alpha   90.00
_cell.angle_beta   90.00
_cell.angle_gamma   90.00
#
_symmetry.space_group_name_H-M   'P 1'
#
loop_
_entity.id
_entity.type
_entity.pdbx_description
1 polymer ?
#
loop_
_entity_poly.entity_id
_entity_poly.type
_entity_poly.pdbx_seq_one_letter_code
_entity_poly.pdbx_strand_id
1 'polypeptide(L)'
;HDRVVPFNTLARDFIQKLTGKASYKGLTPEQVIGGWLLYPEVWRNEPLIYIKNTELQHLLNLQTPYARLTDLFDGPVYRLQKTWQQEQGKGSKLAKAIQETDEKVGLILMLEKGTFIQPLPTDGSVQPLSELEIKAELLYNRIPFSKILFMINLSLGVLSFLLLLQYSLRRRVLSPKAKAITRTAGAFFSVALYLAFIFHLAGYCLRWYIGGRIPLSNGYETMQFMALCILLVACLLHRRFSFVLPFGFLLSGFALLVSYLGQMNPQITPLMPVLVSPWLSIHVSLIMMSYALLAFIMLNGILALCLRKKESENNVSGNDAIQDNRIEQLTLVSRLLLYPATFFLGAGIFLGAVWANVSWGRYWAWDPKEVWALITFLVYGAAFHSQSLRIFRKPLFFHIYMILAFLTVLMTYFGVNYVLGGMHSYANS
;
A
#
# COMPACT_ATOMS: atom_id res chain seq x y z
N HIS A 1 16.11 -17.14 0.18
CA HIS A 1 15.47 -16.56 -1.01
C HIS A 1 15.27 -17.65 -2.06
N ASP A 2 14.07 -17.77 -2.58
CA ASP A 2 13.75 -18.72 -3.65
C ASP A 2 14.12 -18.15 -5.05
N ARG A 3 14.94 -17.10 -5.10
CA ARG A 3 15.51 -16.51 -6.32
C ARG A 3 16.97 -16.12 -6.13
N VAL A 4 17.68 -16.01 -7.22
CA VAL A 4 19.02 -15.42 -7.24
C VAL A 4 18.90 -13.94 -6.94
N VAL A 5 19.72 -13.44 -6.03
CA VAL A 5 19.73 -12.02 -5.61
C VAL A 5 21.18 -11.53 -5.51
N PRO A 6 21.43 -10.23 -5.74
CA PRO A 6 22.72 -9.64 -5.41
C PRO A 6 23.01 -9.75 -3.91
N PHE A 7 24.27 -9.84 -3.53
CA PHE A 7 24.69 -9.92 -2.12
C PHE A 7 24.17 -8.75 -1.28
N ASN A 8 24.09 -7.55 -1.88
CA ASN A 8 23.47 -6.38 -1.24
C ASN A 8 22.01 -6.62 -0.82
N THR A 9 21.21 -7.24 -1.68
CA THR A 9 19.80 -7.54 -1.37
C THR A 9 19.72 -8.55 -0.22
N LEU A 10 20.50 -9.63 -0.29
CA LEU A 10 20.57 -10.64 0.77
C LEU A 10 20.95 -10.00 2.12
N ALA A 11 21.98 -9.17 2.11
CA ALA A 11 22.47 -8.49 3.31
C ALA A 11 21.43 -7.52 3.89
N ARG A 12 20.77 -6.77 3.02
CA ARG A 12 19.73 -5.82 3.42
C ARG A 12 18.52 -6.52 4.03
N ASP A 13 18.06 -7.59 3.41
CA ASP A 13 16.91 -8.35 3.92
C ASP A 13 17.22 -9.01 5.26
N PHE A 14 18.44 -9.54 5.43
CA PHE A 14 18.90 -10.07 6.70
C PHE A 14 18.85 -9.01 7.81
N ILE A 15 19.44 -7.84 7.60
CA ILE A 15 19.47 -6.79 8.61
C ILE A 15 18.07 -6.26 8.88
N GLN A 16 17.26 -6.04 7.85
CA GLN A 16 15.89 -5.55 8.02
C GLN A 16 15.02 -6.55 8.79
N LYS A 17 15.19 -7.85 8.58
CA LYS A 17 14.49 -8.89 9.34
C LYS A 17 14.92 -8.87 10.81
N LEU A 18 16.22 -8.69 11.10
CA LEU A 18 16.73 -8.67 12.47
C LEU A 18 16.39 -7.38 13.21
N THR A 19 16.68 -6.22 12.61
CA THR A 19 16.65 -4.92 13.30
C THR A 19 15.40 -4.09 13.03
N GLY A 20 14.61 -4.45 11.99
CA GLY A 20 13.53 -3.61 11.45
C GLY A 20 14.02 -2.40 10.66
N LYS A 21 15.32 -2.25 10.42
CA LYS A 21 15.97 -1.12 9.74
C LYS A 21 16.87 -1.59 8.60
N ALA A 22 17.08 -0.75 7.60
CA ALA A 22 17.93 -1.06 6.45
C ALA A 22 19.43 -0.91 6.71
N SER A 23 19.86 -0.38 7.87
CA SER A 23 21.26 -0.20 8.27
C SER A 23 21.39 -0.31 9.79
N TYR A 24 22.57 -0.58 10.28
CA TYR A 24 22.85 -0.70 11.70
C TYR A 24 24.06 0.15 12.11
N LYS A 25 23.88 1.09 13.07
CA LYS A 25 24.93 1.97 13.61
C LYS A 25 25.79 2.64 12.53
N GLY A 26 25.19 3.03 11.40
CA GLY A 26 25.90 3.67 10.26
C GLY A 26 26.66 2.70 9.35
N LEU A 27 26.67 1.41 9.66
CA LEU A 27 27.25 0.36 8.82
C LEU A 27 26.31 -0.01 7.68
N THR A 28 26.88 -0.36 6.53
CA THR A 28 26.12 -0.92 5.41
C THR A 28 25.70 -2.37 5.72
N PRO A 29 24.65 -2.88 5.07
CA PRO A 29 24.25 -4.27 5.23
C PRO A 29 25.37 -5.29 5.02
N GLU A 30 26.18 -5.08 4.02
CA GLU A 30 27.29 -5.96 3.68
C GLU A 30 28.38 -5.95 4.78
N GLN A 31 28.63 -4.77 5.37
CA GLN A 31 29.58 -4.65 6.47
C GLN A 31 29.11 -5.41 7.72
N VAL A 32 27.79 -5.40 7.98
CA VAL A 32 27.23 -6.14 9.12
C VAL A 32 27.35 -7.66 8.91
N ILE A 33 27.01 -8.18 7.72
CA ILE A 33 27.20 -9.60 7.42
C ILE A 33 28.68 -9.97 7.47
N GLY A 34 29.55 -9.14 6.87
CA GLY A 34 30.98 -9.36 6.94
C GLY A 34 31.51 -9.37 8.38
N GLY A 35 30.98 -8.50 9.23
CA GLY A 35 31.29 -8.48 10.67
C GLY A 35 30.89 -9.78 11.38
N TRP A 36 29.68 -10.29 11.13
CA TRP A 36 29.23 -11.59 11.68
C TRP A 36 30.08 -12.77 11.21
N LEU A 37 30.48 -12.78 9.95
CA LEU A 37 31.29 -13.88 9.38
C LEU A 37 32.72 -13.87 9.91
N LEU A 38 33.31 -12.66 10.10
CA LEU A 38 34.71 -12.52 10.48
C LEU A 38 34.90 -12.45 12.02
N TYR A 39 33.92 -11.89 12.75
CA TYR A 39 34.02 -11.65 14.19
C TYR A 39 32.75 -12.07 14.94
N PRO A 40 32.30 -13.34 14.84
CA PRO A 40 31.03 -13.81 15.41
C PRO A 40 30.93 -13.55 16.93
N GLU A 41 32.02 -13.74 17.68
CA GLU A 41 32.05 -13.55 19.13
C GLU A 41 31.71 -12.10 19.57
N VAL A 42 32.11 -11.12 18.76
CA VAL A 42 31.80 -9.71 19.03
C VAL A 42 30.32 -9.45 18.70
N TRP A 43 29.87 -9.96 17.56
CA TRP A 43 28.53 -9.68 17.08
C TRP A 43 27.43 -10.39 17.86
N ARG A 44 27.69 -11.53 18.49
CA ARG A 44 26.77 -12.18 19.41
C ARG A 44 26.36 -11.30 20.58
N ASN A 45 27.21 -10.37 20.98
CA ASN A 45 26.97 -9.42 22.06
C ASN A 45 26.36 -8.08 21.58
N GLU A 46 26.16 -7.89 20.26
CA GLU A 46 25.53 -6.71 19.72
C GLU A 46 24.00 -6.79 19.81
N PRO A 47 23.30 -5.73 20.29
CA PRO A 47 21.84 -5.70 20.43
C PRO A 47 21.18 -5.47 19.05
N LEU A 48 21.08 -6.52 18.25
CA LEU A 48 20.57 -6.50 16.88
C LEU A 48 19.15 -7.02 16.72
N ILE A 49 18.70 -7.91 17.60
CA ILE A 49 17.44 -8.62 17.46
C ILE A 49 16.32 -7.75 18.00
N TYR A 50 15.57 -7.11 17.11
CA TYR A 50 14.43 -6.29 17.47
C TYR A 50 13.24 -7.15 17.88
N ILE A 51 12.73 -6.96 19.10
CA ILE A 51 11.57 -7.64 19.68
C ILE A 51 10.50 -6.58 19.94
N LYS A 52 9.38 -6.68 19.19
CA LYS A 52 8.28 -5.70 19.27
C LYS A 52 7.36 -5.93 20.47
N ASN A 53 7.18 -7.20 20.88
CA ASN A 53 6.25 -7.58 21.94
C ASN A 53 6.83 -7.26 23.32
N THR A 54 6.13 -6.41 24.08
CA THR A 54 6.57 -5.97 25.43
C THR A 54 6.55 -7.09 26.45
N GLU A 55 5.62 -8.04 26.36
CA GLU A 55 5.55 -9.19 27.24
C GLU A 55 6.77 -10.09 27.06
N LEU A 56 7.20 -10.32 25.82
CA LEU A 56 8.42 -11.07 25.52
C LEU A 56 9.68 -10.33 25.97
N GLN A 57 9.70 -8.98 25.86
CA GLN A 57 10.79 -8.17 26.40
C GLN A 57 10.93 -8.34 27.92
N HIS A 58 9.81 -8.35 28.66
CA HIS A 58 9.80 -8.59 30.10
C HIS A 58 10.24 -10.00 30.47
N LEU A 59 9.81 -11.04 29.75
CA LEU A 59 10.25 -12.41 29.95
C LEU A 59 11.76 -12.60 29.79
N LEU A 60 12.36 -11.82 28.89
CA LEU A 60 13.80 -11.83 28.62
C LEU A 60 14.59 -10.85 29.50
N ASN A 61 13.92 -10.05 30.34
CA ASN A 61 14.51 -8.99 31.17
C ASN A 61 15.28 -7.93 30.36
N LEU A 62 14.76 -7.57 29.18
CA LEU A 62 15.40 -6.59 28.30
C LEU A 62 15.12 -5.16 28.77
N GLN A 63 16.16 -4.32 28.78
CA GLN A 63 16.05 -2.89 29.06
C GLN A 63 15.69 -2.06 27.81
N THR A 64 15.89 -2.63 26.64
CA THR A 64 15.61 -2.02 25.32
C THR A 64 14.87 -3.02 24.45
N PRO A 65 14.15 -2.58 23.40
CA PRO A 65 13.48 -3.49 22.49
C PRO A 65 14.45 -4.30 21.60
N TYR A 66 15.76 -4.19 21.82
CA TYR A 66 16.79 -4.90 21.08
C TYR A 66 17.49 -5.90 21.99
N ALA A 67 17.43 -7.20 21.63
CA ALA A 67 18.13 -8.28 22.32
C ALA A 67 19.47 -8.58 21.64
N ARG A 68 20.41 -9.06 22.42
CA ARG A 68 21.65 -9.72 21.94
C ARG A 68 21.35 -11.18 21.68
N LEU A 69 22.12 -11.82 20.85
CA LEU A 69 22.00 -13.27 20.70
C LEU A 69 22.22 -13.99 22.03
N THR A 70 23.19 -13.52 22.82
CA THR A 70 23.50 -14.06 24.15
C THR A 70 22.36 -13.91 25.16
N ASP A 71 21.49 -12.91 25.05
CA ASP A 71 20.33 -12.74 25.96
C ASP A 71 19.27 -13.84 25.77
N LEU A 72 19.27 -14.53 24.63
CA LEU A 72 18.31 -15.57 24.27
C LEU A 72 18.77 -16.97 24.69
N PHE A 73 20.00 -17.10 25.17
CA PHE A 73 20.57 -18.38 25.60
C PHE A 73 21.03 -18.30 27.06
N ASP A 74 20.86 -19.39 27.79
CA ASP A 74 21.44 -19.63 29.10
C ASP A 74 22.41 -20.80 28.99
N GLY A 75 23.69 -20.50 28.74
CA GLY A 75 24.65 -21.47 28.30
C GLY A 75 24.21 -22.11 26.97
N PRO A 76 24.07 -23.44 26.91
CA PRO A 76 23.61 -24.13 25.68
C PRO A 76 22.08 -24.15 25.53
N VAL A 77 21.31 -23.67 26.55
CA VAL A 77 19.85 -23.79 26.58
C VAL A 77 19.19 -22.56 25.99
N TYR A 78 18.33 -22.74 24.99
CA TYR A 78 17.51 -21.67 24.42
C TYR A 78 16.35 -21.31 25.36
N ARG A 79 16.34 -20.07 25.87
CA ARG A 79 15.42 -19.59 26.92
C ARG A 79 13.95 -19.65 26.52
N LEU A 80 13.63 -19.44 25.24
CA LEU A 80 12.26 -19.37 24.76
C LEU A 80 11.63 -20.76 24.50
N GLN A 81 12.40 -21.86 24.55
CA GLN A 81 11.91 -23.19 24.23
C GLN A 81 10.74 -23.64 25.11
N LYS A 82 10.84 -23.43 26.44
CA LYS A 82 9.77 -23.80 27.38
C LYS A 82 8.51 -22.97 27.17
N THR A 83 8.67 -21.64 26.99
CA THR A 83 7.54 -20.73 26.77
C THR A 83 6.85 -21.04 25.42
N TRP A 84 7.63 -21.36 24.39
CA TRP A 84 7.08 -21.80 23.10
C TRP A 84 6.20 -23.04 23.22
N GLN A 85 6.67 -24.07 23.95
CA GLN A 85 5.90 -25.30 24.18
C GLN A 85 4.57 -25.04 24.91
N GLN A 86 4.52 -24.07 25.80
CA GLN A 86 3.31 -23.68 26.55
C GLN A 86 2.32 -22.87 25.71
N GLU A 87 2.82 -22.07 24.76
CA GLU A 87 2.03 -21.15 23.93
C GLU A 87 1.69 -21.72 22.54
N GLN A 88 2.32 -22.80 22.15
CA GLN A 88 2.10 -23.44 20.86
C GLN A 88 0.64 -23.88 20.70
N GLY A 89 0.01 -23.45 19.61
CA GLY A 89 -1.39 -23.75 19.31
C GLY A 89 -2.44 -22.79 19.91
N LYS A 90 -2.05 -21.86 20.80
CA LYS A 90 -2.99 -20.89 21.38
C LYS A 90 -3.28 -19.67 20.49
N GLY A 91 -2.51 -19.47 19.41
CA GLY A 91 -2.65 -18.30 18.52
C GLY A 91 -2.44 -16.95 19.21
N SER A 92 -1.78 -16.94 20.39
CA SER A 92 -1.54 -15.75 21.20
C SER A 92 -0.57 -14.78 20.50
N LYS A 93 -0.64 -13.49 20.87
CA LYS A 93 0.35 -12.49 20.41
C LYS A 93 1.77 -12.83 20.87
N LEU A 94 1.88 -13.49 22.01
CA LEU A 94 3.15 -13.96 22.57
C LEU A 94 3.72 -15.10 21.72
N ALA A 95 2.91 -16.09 21.34
CA ALA A 95 3.34 -17.19 20.48
C ALA A 95 3.89 -16.68 19.14
N LYS A 96 3.20 -15.74 18.49
CA LYS A 96 3.70 -15.10 17.26
C LYS A 96 5.02 -14.38 17.45
N ALA A 97 5.17 -13.65 18.57
CA ALA A 97 6.42 -12.93 18.86
C ALA A 97 7.60 -13.87 19.14
N ILE A 98 7.35 -15.01 19.80
CA ILE A 98 8.36 -16.03 20.00
C ILE A 98 8.78 -16.64 18.66
N GLN A 99 7.82 -16.98 17.81
CA GLN A 99 8.09 -17.52 16.46
C GLN A 99 8.92 -16.54 15.61
N GLU A 100 8.54 -15.24 15.58
CA GLU A 100 9.30 -14.22 14.88
C GLU A 100 10.74 -14.08 15.42
N THR A 101 10.91 -14.23 16.73
CA THR A 101 12.24 -14.17 17.35
C THR A 101 13.05 -15.41 17.02
N ASP A 102 12.44 -16.59 17.05
CA ASP A 102 13.06 -17.87 16.69
C ASP A 102 13.55 -17.86 15.22
N GLU A 103 12.73 -17.35 14.29
CA GLU A 103 13.15 -17.16 12.89
C GLU A 103 14.40 -16.27 12.78
N LYS A 104 14.47 -15.16 13.56
CA LYS A 104 15.63 -14.27 13.56
C LYS A 104 16.88 -14.96 14.11
N VAL A 105 16.74 -15.72 15.20
CA VAL A 105 17.84 -16.54 15.75
C VAL A 105 18.29 -17.58 14.74
N GLY A 106 17.33 -18.28 14.09
CA GLY A 106 17.62 -19.26 13.06
C GLY A 106 18.45 -18.68 11.90
N LEU A 107 18.12 -17.47 11.42
CA LEU A 107 18.88 -16.77 10.39
C LEU A 107 20.33 -16.48 10.82
N ILE A 108 20.54 -16.04 12.05
CA ILE A 108 21.89 -15.80 12.60
C ILE A 108 22.69 -17.12 12.65
N LEU A 109 22.08 -18.18 13.18
CA LEU A 109 22.73 -19.48 13.28
C LEU A 109 23.04 -20.07 11.91
N MET A 110 22.19 -19.85 10.91
CA MET A 110 22.48 -20.24 9.52
C MET A 110 23.68 -19.46 8.95
N LEU A 111 23.78 -18.17 9.27
CA LEU A 111 24.91 -17.34 8.84
C LEU A 111 26.21 -17.82 9.48
N GLU A 112 26.23 -18.12 10.79
CA GLU A 112 27.39 -18.63 11.52
C GLU A 112 27.83 -20.03 11.02
N LYS A 113 26.87 -20.87 10.66
CA LYS A 113 27.15 -22.22 10.06
C LYS A 113 27.57 -22.16 8.59
N GLY A 114 27.57 -20.98 7.96
CA GLY A 114 27.88 -20.82 6.54
C GLY A 114 26.80 -21.33 5.59
N THR A 115 25.60 -21.68 6.07
CA THR A 115 24.50 -22.19 5.24
C THR A 115 23.56 -21.11 4.74
N PHE A 116 23.70 -19.88 5.21
CA PHE A 116 22.87 -18.74 4.81
C PHE A 116 23.21 -18.24 3.41
N ILE A 117 24.52 -18.19 3.07
CA ILE A 117 24.99 -17.76 1.76
C ILE A 117 25.24 -19.02 0.94
N GLN A 118 24.37 -19.28 -0.02
CA GLN A 118 24.52 -20.42 -0.92
C GLN A 118 25.17 -19.94 -2.24
N PRO A 119 26.30 -20.52 -2.65
CA PRO A 119 26.88 -20.25 -3.95
C PRO A 119 25.98 -20.79 -5.07
N LEU A 120 26.04 -20.14 -6.24
CA LEU A 120 25.32 -20.64 -7.41
C LEU A 120 25.87 -22.00 -7.83
N PRO A 121 25.00 -22.96 -8.17
CA PRO A 121 25.44 -24.26 -8.72
C PRO A 121 26.22 -24.06 -10.01
N THR A 122 27.31 -24.79 -10.18
CA THR A 122 28.17 -24.74 -11.38
C THR A 122 27.65 -25.60 -12.54
N ASP A 123 26.60 -26.37 -12.29
CA ASP A 123 25.96 -27.28 -13.26
C ASP A 123 25.06 -26.59 -14.29
N GLY A 124 24.91 -25.24 -14.20
CA GLY A 124 24.05 -24.48 -15.07
C GLY A 124 22.56 -24.60 -14.79
N SER A 125 22.15 -25.28 -13.71
CA SER A 125 20.76 -25.45 -13.30
C SER A 125 20.11 -24.10 -12.91
N VAL A 126 20.94 -23.15 -12.48
CA VAL A 126 20.49 -21.79 -12.10
C VAL A 126 21.25 -20.75 -12.91
N GLN A 127 20.52 -19.92 -13.62
CA GLN A 127 21.12 -18.84 -14.41
C GLN A 127 21.60 -17.70 -13.49
N PRO A 128 22.84 -17.20 -13.66
CA PRO A 128 23.32 -16.03 -12.95
C PRO A 128 22.57 -14.77 -13.42
N LEU A 129 22.45 -13.77 -12.53
CA LEU A 129 21.89 -12.47 -12.90
C LEU A 129 22.79 -11.77 -13.92
N SER A 130 22.17 -11.12 -14.90
CA SER A 130 22.86 -10.21 -15.80
C SER A 130 23.37 -8.96 -15.06
N GLU A 131 24.38 -8.31 -15.63
CA GLU A 131 24.92 -7.06 -15.06
C GLU A 131 23.84 -5.97 -14.95
N LEU A 132 22.89 -5.93 -15.89
CA LEU A 132 21.78 -4.97 -15.88
C LEU A 132 20.78 -5.26 -14.75
N GLU A 133 20.47 -6.53 -14.50
CA GLU A 133 19.59 -6.94 -13.38
C GLU A 133 20.22 -6.58 -12.04
N ILE A 134 21.52 -6.84 -11.87
CA ILE A 134 22.26 -6.46 -10.67
C ILE A 134 22.21 -4.94 -10.47
N LYS A 135 22.51 -4.14 -11.50
CA LYS A 135 22.50 -2.68 -11.43
C LYS A 135 21.09 -2.13 -11.13
N ALA A 136 20.07 -2.70 -11.75
CA ALA A 136 18.67 -2.32 -11.52
C ALA A 136 18.24 -2.60 -10.06
N GLU A 137 18.60 -3.75 -9.52
CA GLU A 137 18.27 -4.12 -8.14
C GLU A 137 19.02 -3.27 -7.12
N LEU A 138 20.31 -2.99 -7.36
CA LEU A 138 21.10 -2.07 -6.52
C LEU A 138 20.51 -0.65 -6.53
N LEU A 139 20.09 -0.15 -7.69
CA LEU A 139 19.44 1.15 -7.81
C LEU A 139 18.11 1.17 -7.05
N TYR A 140 17.28 0.12 -7.20
CA TYR A 140 16.02 -0.01 -6.48
C TYR A 140 16.22 -0.04 -4.97
N ASN A 141 17.24 -0.76 -4.50
CA ASN A 141 17.59 -0.85 -3.08
C ASN A 141 18.10 0.47 -2.50
N ARG A 142 18.81 1.27 -3.31
CA ARG A 142 19.37 2.56 -2.90
C ARG A 142 18.30 3.63 -2.73
N ILE A 143 17.24 3.61 -3.55
CA ILE A 143 16.20 4.64 -3.56
C ILE A 143 14.95 4.12 -2.85
N PRO A 144 14.56 4.66 -1.69
CA PRO A 144 13.33 4.28 -1.00
C PRO A 144 12.09 4.94 -1.65
N PHE A 145 11.76 4.54 -2.89
CA PHE A 145 10.71 5.15 -3.74
C PHE A 145 9.41 5.42 -2.97
N SER A 146 8.87 4.40 -2.32
CA SER A 146 7.57 4.52 -1.62
C SER A 146 7.62 5.50 -0.46
N LYS A 147 8.74 5.50 0.32
CA LYS A 147 8.91 6.39 1.46
C LYS A 147 9.00 7.85 1.02
N ILE A 148 9.78 8.13 -0.01
CA ILE A 148 9.91 9.48 -0.58
C ILE A 148 8.55 9.96 -1.10
N LEU A 149 7.86 9.11 -1.86
CA LEU A 149 6.59 9.47 -2.48
C LEU A 149 5.47 9.72 -1.47
N PHE A 150 5.29 8.85 -0.45
CA PHE A 150 4.21 9.10 0.49
C PHE A 150 4.42 10.41 1.25
N MET A 151 5.66 10.72 1.65
CA MET A 151 5.98 11.96 2.34
C MET A 151 5.70 13.19 1.46
N ILE A 152 6.17 13.17 0.22
CA ILE A 152 5.96 14.27 -0.74
C ILE A 152 4.48 14.39 -1.08
N ASN A 153 3.84 13.29 -1.45
CA ASN A 153 2.45 13.32 -1.90
C ASN A 153 1.49 13.77 -0.79
N LEU A 154 1.66 13.29 0.45
CA LEU A 154 0.83 13.76 1.56
C LEU A 154 1.07 15.25 1.86
N SER A 155 2.33 15.69 1.90
CA SER A 155 2.66 17.09 2.16
C SER A 155 2.09 18.02 1.09
N LEU A 156 2.31 17.70 -0.20
CA LEU A 156 1.77 18.47 -1.31
C LEU A 156 0.25 18.36 -1.39
N GLY A 157 -0.30 17.20 -1.06
CA GLY A 157 -1.73 16.95 -1.00
C GLY A 157 -2.43 17.84 0.03
N VAL A 158 -1.94 17.85 1.26
CA VAL A 158 -2.47 18.71 2.34
C VAL A 158 -2.33 20.18 1.97
N LEU A 159 -1.15 20.61 1.51
CA LEU A 159 -0.91 22.00 1.15
C LEU A 159 -1.82 22.45 0.01
N SER A 160 -1.91 21.68 -1.08
CA SER A 160 -2.77 22.01 -2.23
C SER A 160 -4.26 21.95 -1.88
N PHE A 161 -4.66 21.02 -0.99
CA PHE A 161 -6.05 20.95 -0.50
C PHE A 161 -6.43 22.17 0.36
N LEU A 162 -5.55 22.59 1.27
CA LEU A 162 -5.78 23.79 2.08
C LEU A 162 -5.87 25.03 1.20
N LEU A 163 -5.02 25.16 0.17
CA LEU A 163 -5.12 26.27 -0.80
C LEU A 163 -6.42 26.20 -1.61
N LEU A 164 -6.84 25.02 -2.04
CA LEU A 164 -8.13 24.83 -2.70
C LEU A 164 -9.29 25.24 -1.80
N LEU A 165 -9.28 24.80 -0.54
CA LEU A 165 -10.30 25.11 0.44
C LEU A 165 -10.34 26.62 0.74
N GLN A 166 -9.19 27.24 0.98
CA GLN A 166 -9.08 28.69 1.19
C GLN A 166 -9.61 29.49 -0.01
N TYR A 167 -9.25 29.05 -1.24
CA TYR A 167 -9.79 29.68 -2.46
C TYR A 167 -11.29 29.47 -2.61
N SER A 168 -11.79 28.30 -2.25
CA SER A 168 -13.21 27.96 -2.34
C SER A 168 -14.08 28.68 -1.32
N LEU A 169 -13.55 28.95 -0.12
CA LEU A 169 -14.25 29.64 0.95
C LEU A 169 -14.16 31.16 0.85
N ARG A 170 -13.22 31.70 0.06
CA ARG A 170 -13.12 33.16 -0.14
C ARG A 170 -14.32 33.65 -0.95
N ARG A 171 -15.13 34.55 -0.33
CA ARG A 171 -16.30 35.17 -0.93
C ARG A 171 -15.98 36.39 -1.83
N ARG A 172 -14.73 36.91 -1.81
CA ARG A 172 -14.34 38.11 -2.56
C ARG A 172 -13.61 37.73 -3.86
N VAL A 173 -13.87 38.57 -4.89
CA VAL A 173 -13.09 38.51 -6.13
C VAL A 173 -11.61 38.68 -5.81
N LEU A 174 -10.78 37.78 -6.26
CA LEU A 174 -9.33 37.84 -6.03
C LEU A 174 -8.72 39.08 -6.71
N SER A 175 -7.82 39.74 -6.00
CA SER A 175 -6.97 40.78 -6.62
C SER A 175 -6.12 40.20 -7.74
N PRO A 176 -5.65 41.00 -8.73
CA PRO A 176 -4.80 40.57 -9.81
C PRO A 176 -3.53 39.83 -9.30
N LYS A 177 -2.94 40.33 -8.20
CA LYS A 177 -1.77 39.71 -7.55
C LYS A 177 -2.13 38.32 -6.98
N ALA A 178 -3.25 38.18 -6.32
CA ALA A 178 -3.71 36.90 -5.77
C ALA A 178 -4.03 35.88 -6.87
N LYS A 179 -4.60 36.33 -8.00
CA LYS A 179 -4.80 35.47 -9.19
C LYS A 179 -3.48 34.97 -9.78
N ALA A 180 -2.47 35.84 -9.85
CA ALA A 180 -1.13 35.43 -10.33
C ALA A 180 -0.50 34.39 -9.40
N ILE A 181 -0.56 34.59 -8.09
CA ILE A 181 -0.05 33.63 -7.08
C ILE A 181 -0.75 32.26 -7.21
N THR A 182 -2.08 32.25 -7.31
CA THR A 182 -2.82 30.98 -7.45
C THR A 182 -2.51 30.26 -8.75
N ARG A 183 -2.30 31.01 -9.84
CA ARG A 183 -1.89 30.44 -11.14
C ARG A 183 -0.49 29.81 -11.05
N THR A 184 0.48 30.50 -10.46
CA THR A 184 1.85 30.00 -10.28
C THR A 184 1.86 28.78 -9.36
N ALA A 185 1.14 28.81 -8.24
CA ALA A 185 0.99 27.68 -7.35
C ALA A 185 0.36 26.47 -8.07
N GLY A 186 -0.69 26.69 -8.86
CA GLY A 186 -1.32 25.63 -9.67
C GLY A 186 -0.36 25.03 -10.68
N ALA A 187 0.47 25.83 -11.35
CA ALA A 187 1.51 25.34 -12.26
C ALA A 187 2.56 24.50 -11.52
N PHE A 188 3.02 24.96 -10.35
CA PHE A 188 3.97 24.22 -9.50
C PHE A 188 3.41 22.85 -9.11
N PHE A 189 2.19 22.79 -8.58
CA PHE A 189 1.58 21.51 -8.20
C PHE A 189 1.32 20.59 -9.40
N SER A 190 1.00 21.16 -10.57
CA SER A 190 0.83 20.35 -11.79
C SER A 190 2.15 19.70 -12.22
N VAL A 191 3.25 20.44 -12.21
CA VAL A 191 4.58 19.91 -12.53
C VAL A 191 4.97 18.85 -11.50
N ALA A 192 4.76 19.14 -10.20
CA ALA A 192 5.03 18.18 -9.12
C ALA A 192 4.22 16.88 -9.27
N LEU A 193 2.96 16.96 -9.73
CA LEU A 193 2.12 15.78 -9.99
C LEU A 193 2.72 14.88 -11.08
N TYR A 194 3.13 15.48 -12.20
CA TYR A 194 3.76 14.71 -13.28
C TYR A 194 5.10 14.11 -12.84
N LEU A 195 5.91 14.85 -12.08
CA LEU A 195 7.17 14.33 -11.55
C LEU A 195 6.93 13.18 -10.56
N ALA A 196 5.95 13.30 -9.67
CA ALA A 196 5.57 12.23 -8.75
C ALA A 196 5.10 10.98 -9.51
N PHE A 197 4.30 11.15 -10.56
CA PHE A 197 3.85 10.05 -11.42
C PHE A 197 5.02 9.35 -12.11
N ILE A 198 5.93 10.11 -12.75
CA ILE A 198 7.09 9.55 -13.46
C ILE A 198 8.02 8.83 -12.48
N PHE A 199 8.29 9.43 -11.32
CA PHE A 199 9.14 8.83 -10.30
C PHE A 199 8.52 7.53 -9.74
N HIS A 200 7.20 7.51 -9.53
CA HIS A 200 6.51 6.30 -9.09
C HIS A 200 6.51 5.22 -10.16
N LEU A 201 6.25 5.60 -11.41
CA LEU A 201 6.28 4.68 -12.56
C LEU A 201 7.67 4.07 -12.73
N ALA A 202 8.73 4.86 -12.58
CA ALA A 202 10.11 4.36 -12.66
C ALA A 202 10.39 3.31 -11.56
N GLY A 203 10.01 3.58 -10.31
CA GLY A 203 10.15 2.60 -9.21
C GLY A 203 9.32 1.33 -9.44
N TYR A 204 8.10 1.48 -9.97
CA TYR A 204 7.22 0.36 -10.29
C TYR A 204 7.78 -0.51 -11.43
N CYS A 205 8.29 0.13 -12.51
CA CYS A 205 8.91 -0.56 -13.64
C CYS A 205 10.21 -1.28 -13.23
N LEU A 206 11.04 -0.66 -12.36
CA LEU A 206 12.23 -1.32 -11.82
C LEU A 206 11.84 -2.58 -11.03
N ARG A 207 10.81 -2.48 -10.18
CA ARG A 207 10.32 -3.65 -9.43
C ARG A 207 9.78 -4.73 -10.34
N TRP A 208 9.07 -4.37 -11.42
CA TRP A 208 8.58 -5.30 -12.44
C TRP A 208 9.76 -6.02 -13.11
N TYR A 209 10.75 -5.27 -13.56
CA TYR A 209 11.95 -5.81 -14.22
C TYR A 209 12.71 -6.78 -13.32
N ILE A 210 12.99 -6.39 -12.06
CA ILE A 210 13.70 -7.21 -11.08
C ILE A 210 12.91 -8.49 -10.73
N GLY A 211 11.60 -8.38 -10.58
CA GLY A 211 10.73 -9.51 -10.21
C GLY A 211 10.35 -10.42 -11.37
N GLY A 212 10.61 -10.02 -12.64
CA GLY A 212 10.21 -10.76 -13.85
C GLY A 212 8.69 -10.89 -14.02
N ARG A 213 7.90 -10.18 -13.22
CA ARG A 213 6.43 -10.26 -13.19
C ARG A 213 5.78 -8.94 -12.82
N ILE A 214 4.51 -8.77 -13.20
CA ILE A 214 3.72 -7.61 -12.78
C ILE A 214 3.62 -7.59 -11.25
N PRO A 215 4.00 -6.47 -10.56
CA PRO A 215 3.98 -6.36 -9.10
C PRO A 215 2.56 -6.22 -8.54
N LEU A 216 1.84 -7.34 -8.35
CA LEU A 216 0.45 -7.40 -7.87
C LEU A 216 0.20 -8.59 -6.92
N SER A 217 1.26 -9.22 -6.40
CA SER A 217 1.14 -10.48 -5.67
C SER A 217 0.87 -10.34 -4.17
N ASN A 218 1.17 -9.20 -3.59
CA ASN A 218 0.99 -8.97 -2.16
C ASN A 218 0.38 -7.58 -1.89
N GLY A 219 0.01 -7.34 -0.62
CA GLY A 219 -0.61 -6.07 -0.22
C GLY A 219 0.26 -4.84 -0.51
N TYR A 220 1.58 -4.94 -0.36
CA TYR A 220 2.51 -3.87 -0.70
C TYR A 220 2.42 -3.50 -2.18
N GLU A 221 2.50 -4.50 -3.07
CA GLU A 221 2.47 -4.30 -4.52
C GLU A 221 1.14 -3.75 -5.01
N THR A 222 0.03 -4.25 -4.46
CA THR A 222 -1.32 -3.75 -4.81
C THR A 222 -1.52 -2.29 -4.39
N MET A 223 -1.00 -1.88 -3.23
CA MET A 223 -1.03 -0.47 -2.81
C MET A 223 -0.17 0.43 -3.70
N GLN A 224 1.01 -0.06 -4.14
CA GLN A 224 1.85 0.64 -5.10
C GLN A 224 1.12 0.84 -6.43
N PHE A 225 0.49 -0.22 -6.96
CA PHE A 225 -0.29 -0.15 -8.18
C PHE A 225 -1.49 0.80 -8.04
N MET A 226 -2.23 0.73 -6.93
CA MET A 226 -3.34 1.63 -6.67
C MET A 226 -2.88 3.09 -6.63
N ALA A 227 -1.76 3.39 -5.97
CA ALA A 227 -1.19 4.73 -5.95
C ALA A 227 -0.80 5.22 -7.35
N LEU A 228 -0.25 4.33 -8.19
CA LEU A 228 0.08 4.62 -9.59
C LEU A 228 -1.18 4.96 -10.40
N CYS A 229 -2.26 4.17 -10.26
CA CYS A 229 -3.55 4.42 -10.90
C CYS A 229 -4.15 5.77 -10.47
N ILE A 230 -4.08 6.09 -9.18
CA ILE A 230 -4.55 7.37 -8.64
C ILE A 230 -3.80 8.53 -9.27
N LEU A 231 -2.46 8.47 -9.32
CA LEU A 231 -1.64 9.51 -9.95
C LEU A 231 -1.94 9.63 -11.45
N LEU A 232 -2.12 8.50 -12.16
CA LEU A 232 -2.50 8.49 -13.57
C LEU A 232 -3.83 9.22 -13.80
N VAL A 233 -4.88 8.87 -13.05
CA VAL A 233 -6.19 9.52 -13.13
C VAL A 233 -6.07 11.02 -12.83
N ALA A 234 -5.27 11.38 -11.81
CA ALA A 234 -5.02 12.78 -11.49
C ALA A 234 -4.32 13.52 -12.65
N CYS A 235 -3.30 12.94 -13.26
CA CYS A 235 -2.61 13.51 -14.43
C CYS A 235 -3.55 13.74 -15.63
N LEU A 236 -4.51 12.84 -15.85
CA LEU A 236 -5.45 12.94 -16.96
C LEU A 236 -6.52 14.02 -16.71
N LEU A 237 -7.00 14.16 -15.48
CA LEU A 237 -8.19 14.95 -15.16
C LEU A 237 -7.90 16.34 -14.56
N HIS A 238 -6.73 16.58 -13.94
CA HIS A 238 -6.46 17.82 -13.18
C HIS A 238 -6.57 19.10 -14.03
N ARG A 239 -6.31 19.04 -15.35
CA ARG A 239 -6.44 20.20 -16.23
C ARG A 239 -7.89 20.63 -16.42
N ARG A 240 -8.81 19.67 -16.39
CA ARG A 240 -10.24 19.91 -16.52
C ARG A 240 -10.91 20.24 -15.18
N PHE A 241 -10.44 19.59 -14.11
CA PHE A 241 -11.02 19.67 -12.77
C PHE A 241 -9.92 19.94 -11.72
N SER A 242 -9.80 21.18 -11.28
CA SER A 242 -8.70 21.63 -10.40
C SER A 242 -8.64 20.90 -9.05
N PHE A 243 -9.78 20.41 -8.53
CA PHE A 243 -9.86 19.68 -7.27
C PHE A 243 -9.28 18.25 -7.36
N VAL A 244 -9.12 17.72 -8.56
CA VAL A 244 -8.53 16.37 -8.75
C VAL A 244 -7.04 16.36 -8.39
N LEU A 245 -6.35 17.48 -8.53
CA LEU A 245 -4.93 17.58 -8.24
C LEU A 245 -4.61 17.31 -6.75
N PRO A 246 -5.19 18.03 -5.75
CA PRO A 246 -4.95 17.71 -4.35
C PRO A 246 -5.42 16.30 -3.99
N PHE A 247 -6.49 15.79 -4.59
CA PHE A 247 -6.98 14.44 -4.34
C PHE A 247 -6.02 13.37 -4.87
N GLY A 248 -5.42 13.59 -6.03
CA GLY A 248 -4.40 12.71 -6.56
C GLY A 248 -3.21 12.55 -5.61
N PHE A 249 -2.72 13.66 -5.06
CA PHE A 249 -1.67 13.64 -4.06
C PHE A 249 -2.09 12.97 -2.76
N LEU A 250 -3.24 13.34 -2.18
CA LEU A 250 -3.72 12.80 -0.92
C LEU A 250 -3.95 11.29 -1.01
N LEU A 251 -4.73 10.83 -2.01
CA LEU A 251 -5.07 9.41 -2.13
C LEU A 251 -3.85 8.55 -2.44
N SER A 252 -2.97 8.97 -3.35
CA SER A 252 -1.74 8.24 -3.65
C SER A 252 -0.81 8.20 -2.44
N GLY A 253 -0.68 9.33 -1.73
CA GLY A 253 0.09 9.41 -0.50
C GLY A 253 -0.46 8.50 0.60
N PHE A 254 -1.79 8.46 0.79
CA PHE A 254 -2.43 7.55 1.76
C PHE A 254 -2.26 6.08 1.38
N ALA A 255 -2.41 5.71 0.10
CA ALA A 255 -2.20 4.34 -0.33
C ALA A 255 -0.77 3.86 -0.01
N LEU A 256 0.24 4.71 -0.31
CA LEU A 256 1.63 4.42 0.00
C LEU A 256 1.91 4.43 1.52
N LEU A 257 1.28 5.32 2.29
CA LEU A 257 1.40 5.34 3.74
C LEU A 257 0.83 4.07 4.37
N VAL A 258 -0.32 3.58 3.89
CA VAL A 258 -0.92 2.32 4.35
C VAL A 258 0.03 1.15 4.12
N SER A 259 0.69 1.08 2.95
CA SER A 259 1.68 0.04 2.69
C SER A 259 2.89 0.11 3.64
N TYR A 260 3.28 1.30 4.04
CA TYR A 260 4.39 1.53 4.96
C TYR A 260 4.02 1.23 6.42
N LEU A 261 2.89 1.74 6.91
CA LEU A 261 2.44 1.55 8.30
C LEU A 261 1.92 0.13 8.55
N GLY A 262 1.28 -0.48 7.56
CA GLY A 262 0.76 -1.84 7.63
C GLY A 262 1.85 -2.92 7.73
N GLN A 263 3.14 -2.53 7.74
CA GLN A 263 4.29 -3.44 7.75
C GLN A 263 4.18 -4.51 6.65
N MET A 264 3.59 -4.11 5.51
CA MET A 264 3.47 -4.99 4.36
C MET A 264 4.86 -5.31 3.82
N ASN A 265 5.10 -6.60 3.52
CA ASN A 265 6.41 -7.07 3.10
C ASN A 265 6.83 -6.43 1.75
N PRO A 266 7.88 -5.60 1.70
CA PRO A 266 8.36 -4.98 0.48
C PRO A 266 9.28 -5.89 -0.34
N GLN A 267 9.64 -7.09 0.16
CA GLN A 267 10.53 -8.01 -0.52
C GLN A 267 9.96 -8.47 -1.86
N ILE A 268 10.83 -8.67 -2.84
CA ILE A 268 10.47 -9.26 -4.12
C ILE A 268 10.66 -10.76 -4.01
N THR A 269 9.56 -11.48 -3.84
CA THR A 269 9.55 -12.95 -3.71
C THR A 269 9.00 -13.60 -4.98
N PRO A 270 9.39 -14.85 -5.30
CA PRO A 270 8.74 -15.64 -6.32
C PRO A 270 7.25 -15.82 -6.02
N LEU A 271 6.45 -16.01 -7.06
CA LEU A 271 5.03 -16.31 -6.90
C LEU A 271 4.84 -17.78 -6.49
N MET A 272 3.91 -18.03 -5.57
CA MET A 272 3.38 -19.37 -5.40
C MET A 272 2.74 -19.85 -6.72
N PRO A 273 2.84 -21.13 -7.07
CA PRO A 273 2.34 -21.64 -8.37
C PRO A 273 0.88 -21.25 -8.67
N VAL A 274 0.02 -21.26 -7.67
CA VAL A 274 -1.41 -20.87 -7.80
C VAL A 274 -1.60 -19.40 -8.19
N LEU A 275 -0.63 -18.53 -7.90
CA LEU A 275 -0.67 -17.10 -8.22
C LEU A 275 -0.02 -16.79 -9.58
N VAL A 276 0.62 -17.76 -10.23
CA VAL A 276 1.23 -17.60 -11.56
C VAL A 276 0.14 -17.73 -12.62
N SER A 277 -0.66 -16.68 -12.80
CA SER A 277 -1.76 -16.65 -13.75
C SER A 277 -1.95 -15.27 -14.36
N PRO A 278 -2.02 -15.14 -15.69
CA PRO A 278 -2.37 -13.88 -16.34
C PRO A 278 -3.77 -13.38 -15.93
N TRP A 279 -4.72 -14.30 -15.72
CA TRP A 279 -6.08 -13.98 -15.30
C TRP A 279 -6.09 -13.27 -13.94
N LEU A 280 -5.28 -13.76 -12.99
CA LEU A 280 -5.14 -13.12 -11.69
C LEU A 280 -4.58 -11.70 -11.80
N SER A 281 -3.53 -11.50 -12.60
CA SER A 281 -2.91 -10.19 -12.77
C SER A 281 -3.88 -9.18 -13.37
N ILE A 282 -4.67 -9.58 -14.38
CA ILE A 282 -5.68 -8.72 -15.00
C ILE A 282 -6.82 -8.44 -14.00
N HIS A 283 -7.31 -9.47 -13.31
CA HIS A 283 -8.33 -9.35 -12.26
C HIS A 283 -7.94 -8.30 -11.22
N VAL A 284 -6.77 -8.47 -10.60
CA VAL A 284 -6.30 -7.56 -9.54
C VAL A 284 -6.11 -6.15 -10.09
N SER A 285 -5.58 -5.98 -11.31
CA SER A 285 -5.42 -4.67 -11.95
C SER A 285 -6.75 -3.93 -12.07
N LEU A 286 -7.80 -4.61 -12.55
CA LEU A 286 -9.13 -4.01 -12.73
C LEU A 286 -9.77 -3.66 -11.38
N ILE A 287 -9.66 -4.53 -10.38
CA ILE A 287 -10.18 -4.27 -9.04
C ILE A 287 -9.48 -3.04 -8.42
N MET A 288 -8.14 -2.96 -8.49
CA MET A 288 -7.40 -1.82 -7.93
C MET A 288 -7.70 -0.52 -8.66
N MET A 289 -7.86 -0.55 -10.00
CA MET A 289 -8.29 0.60 -10.77
C MET A 289 -9.69 1.07 -10.35
N SER A 290 -10.62 0.15 -10.19
CA SER A 290 -11.95 0.44 -9.66
C SER A 290 -11.89 1.14 -8.31
N TYR A 291 -11.16 0.57 -7.34
CA TYR A 291 -11.04 1.14 -6.00
C TYR A 291 -10.40 2.53 -6.00
N ALA A 292 -9.43 2.79 -6.89
CA ALA A 292 -8.86 4.11 -7.07
C ALA A 292 -9.91 5.14 -7.52
N LEU A 293 -10.75 4.80 -8.51
CA LEU A 293 -11.84 5.66 -8.97
C LEU A 293 -12.91 5.89 -7.90
N LEU A 294 -13.29 4.84 -7.16
CA LEU A 294 -14.25 4.94 -6.06
C LEU A 294 -13.73 5.81 -4.91
N ALA A 295 -12.42 5.78 -4.64
CA ALA A 295 -11.79 6.68 -3.68
C ALA A 295 -11.86 8.15 -4.11
N PHE A 296 -11.67 8.45 -5.40
CA PHE A 296 -11.91 9.81 -5.93
C PHE A 296 -13.35 10.26 -5.74
N ILE A 297 -14.32 9.39 -6.00
CA ILE A 297 -15.75 9.67 -5.81
C ILE A 297 -16.05 9.97 -4.33
N MET A 298 -15.47 9.20 -3.42
CA MET A 298 -15.62 9.42 -1.97
C MET A 298 -15.06 10.79 -1.56
N LEU A 299 -13.87 11.18 -2.01
CA LEU A 299 -13.29 12.51 -1.70
C LEU A 299 -14.09 13.64 -2.34
N ASN A 300 -14.61 13.46 -3.55
CA ASN A 300 -15.55 14.43 -4.14
C ASN A 300 -16.78 14.63 -3.26
N GLY A 301 -17.30 13.54 -2.68
CA GLY A 301 -18.41 13.59 -1.74
C GLY A 301 -18.07 14.37 -0.48
N ILE A 302 -16.94 14.11 0.13
CA ILE A 302 -16.47 14.86 1.32
C ILE A 302 -16.33 16.35 1.00
N LEU A 303 -15.70 16.70 -0.13
CA LEU A 303 -15.56 18.09 -0.54
C LEU A 303 -16.91 18.76 -0.78
N ALA A 304 -17.85 18.07 -1.43
CA ALA A 304 -19.21 18.59 -1.67
C ALA A 304 -19.94 18.89 -0.35
N LEU A 305 -19.80 18.02 0.66
CA LEU A 305 -20.36 18.26 2.00
C LEU A 305 -19.68 19.45 2.72
N CYS A 306 -18.36 19.57 2.62
CA CYS A 306 -17.63 20.70 3.19
C CYS A 306 -17.99 22.05 2.55
N LEU A 307 -18.32 22.05 1.26
CA LEU A 307 -18.72 23.25 0.54
C LEU A 307 -20.20 23.63 0.78
N ARG A 308 -21.00 22.71 1.30
CA ARG A 308 -22.43 22.98 1.57
C ARG A 308 -22.58 24.01 2.68
N LYS A 309 -23.27 25.09 2.37
CA LYS A 309 -23.65 26.09 3.35
C LYS A 309 -24.87 25.61 4.15
N LYS A 310 -24.87 25.86 5.47
CA LYS A 310 -26.07 25.74 6.27
C LYS A 310 -27.05 26.83 5.74
N GLU A 311 -28.22 26.44 5.25
CA GLU A 311 -29.26 27.37 4.83
C GLU A 311 -29.54 28.38 5.98
N SER A 312 -29.07 29.58 5.80
CA SER A 312 -29.51 30.73 6.63
C SER A 312 -30.56 31.44 5.82
N GLU A 313 -31.72 31.54 6.38
CA GLU A 313 -33.01 31.91 5.78
C GLU A 313 -33.14 33.28 5.11
N ASN A 314 -32.11 34.13 5.01
CA ASN A 314 -32.31 35.51 4.64
C ASN A 314 -31.27 36.17 3.73
N ASN A 315 -30.70 35.55 2.71
CA ASN A 315 -30.07 36.32 1.62
C ASN A 315 -29.59 35.43 0.49
N VAL A 316 -30.28 35.41 -0.63
CA VAL A 316 -29.77 34.91 -1.92
C VAL A 316 -28.70 35.88 -2.43
N SER A 317 -27.45 35.60 -2.11
CA SER A 317 -26.28 36.34 -2.59
C SER A 317 -25.74 35.67 -3.86
N GLY A 318 -25.23 36.43 -4.83
CA GLY A 318 -24.63 35.89 -6.05
C GLY A 318 -23.48 34.89 -5.84
N ASN A 319 -23.01 34.72 -4.59
CA ASN A 319 -22.03 33.69 -4.20
C ASN A 319 -22.65 32.31 -4.04
N ASP A 320 -23.94 32.19 -3.81
CA ASP A 320 -24.63 30.91 -3.65
C ASP A 320 -24.70 30.19 -5.00
N ALA A 321 -24.87 30.92 -6.12
CA ALA A 321 -24.83 30.37 -7.48
C ALA A 321 -23.45 29.80 -7.87
N ILE A 322 -22.33 30.40 -7.39
CA ILE A 322 -20.98 29.91 -7.65
C ILE A 322 -20.73 28.59 -6.88
N GLN A 323 -21.28 28.50 -5.67
CA GLN A 323 -21.11 27.34 -4.80
C GLN A 323 -21.95 26.16 -5.29
N ASP A 324 -23.18 26.42 -5.72
CA ASP A 324 -24.05 25.41 -6.34
C ASP A 324 -23.43 24.85 -7.62
N ASN A 325 -22.84 25.69 -8.46
CA ASN A 325 -22.12 25.25 -9.66
C ASN A 325 -20.93 24.33 -9.34
N ARG A 326 -20.21 24.55 -8.22
CA ARG A 326 -19.10 23.67 -7.80
C ARG A 326 -19.61 22.32 -7.31
N ILE A 327 -20.67 22.27 -6.52
CA ILE A 327 -21.27 21.01 -6.06
C ILE A 327 -21.81 20.24 -7.27
N GLU A 328 -22.40 20.91 -8.25
CA GLU A 328 -22.87 20.32 -9.49
C GLU A 328 -21.71 19.71 -10.30
N GLN A 329 -20.58 20.43 -10.43
CA GLN A 329 -19.37 19.91 -11.09
C GLN A 329 -18.81 18.67 -10.35
N LEU A 330 -18.74 18.67 -9.01
CA LEU A 330 -18.32 17.51 -8.23
C LEU A 330 -19.26 16.33 -8.44
N THR A 331 -20.56 16.57 -8.51
CA THR A 331 -21.58 15.54 -8.77
C THR A 331 -21.41 14.97 -10.17
N LEU A 332 -21.21 15.84 -11.17
CA LEU A 332 -20.99 15.42 -12.57
C LEU A 332 -19.76 14.53 -12.69
N VAL A 333 -18.62 14.97 -12.12
CA VAL A 333 -17.38 14.17 -12.16
C VAL A 333 -17.55 12.84 -11.44
N SER A 334 -18.19 12.83 -10.25
CA SER A 334 -18.44 11.60 -9.52
C SER A 334 -19.30 10.63 -10.30
N ARG A 335 -20.35 11.10 -10.98
CA ARG A 335 -21.17 10.26 -11.89
C ARG A 335 -20.36 9.75 -13.06
N LEU A 336 -19.51 10.60 -13.66
CA LEU A 336 -18.67 10.24 -14.81
C LEU A 336 -17.65 9.15 -14.42
N LEU A 337 -17.03 9.26 -13.24
CA LEU A 337 -16.10 8.25 -12.71
C LEU A 337 -16.79 6.96 -12.27
N LEU A 338 -18.07 7.04 -11.89
CA LEU A 338 -18.83 5.87 -11.43
C LEU A 338 -18.98 4.80 -12.52
N TYR A 339 -19.15 5.21 -13.80
CA TYR A 339 -19.29 4.27 -14.92
C TYR A 339 -18.06 3.37 -15.08
N PRO A 340 -16.83 3.92 -15.32
CA PRO A 340 -15.65 3.07 -15.43
C PRO A 340 -15.32 2.34 -14.11
N ALA A 341 -15.59 2.94 -12.95
CA ALA A 341 -15.34 2.29 -11.68
C ALA A 341 -16.15 0.99 -11.52
N THR A 342 -17.45 1.05 -11.76
CA THR A 342 -18.32 -0.13 -11.66
C THR A 342 -18.09 -1.13 -12.79
N PHE A 343 -17.76 -0.66 -13.99
CA PHE A 343 -17.37 -1.55 -15.09
C PHE A 343 -16.11 -2.36 -14.71
N PHE A 344 -15.06 -1.69 -14.23
CA PHE A 344 -13.84 -2.38 -13.81
C PHE A 344 -14.08 -3.32 -12.64
N LEU A 345 -14.97 -2.96 -11.70
CA LEU A 345 -15.33 -3.83 -10.60
C LEU A 345 -16.03 -5.11 -11.09
N GLY A 346 -17.05 -4.96 -11.94
CA GLY A 346 -17.79 -6.09 -12.50
C GLY A 346 -16.91 -6.98 -13.37
N ALA A 347 -16.13 -6.40 -14.28
CA ALA A 347 -15.18 -7.13 -15.11
C ALA A 347 -14.12 -7.84 -14.26
N GLY A 348 -13.63 -7.16 -13.21
CA GLY A 348 -12.70 -7.73 -12.26
C GLY A 348 -13.28 -8.94 -11.54
N ILE A 349 -14.50 -8.85 -11.00
CA ILE A 349 -15.20 -9.97 -10.35
C ILE A 349 -15.32 -11.17 -11.32
N PHE A 350 -15.74 -10.91 -12.55
CA PHE A 350 -15.89 -11.97 -13.55
C PHE A 350 -14.56 -12.66 -13.88
N LEU A 351 -13.49 -11.90 -14.10
CA LEU A 351 -12.16 -12.46 -14.37
C LEU A 351 -11.58 -13.18 -13.15
N GLY A 352 -11.91 -12.72 -11.94
CA GLY A 352 -11.59 -13.43 -10.70
C GLY A 352 -12.27 -14.80 -10.61
N ALA A 353 -13.53 -14.89 -11.03
CA ALA A 353 -14.23 -16.15 -11.12
C ALA A 353 -13.60 -17.11 -12.15
N VAL A 354 -13.16 -16.60 -13.32
CA VAL A 354 -12.42 -17.42 -14.30
C VAL A 354 -11.12 -17.94 -13.69
N TRP A 355 -10.35 -17.09 -13.02
CA TRP A 355 -9.13 -17.50 -12.33
C TRP A 355 -9.41 -18.55 -11.23
N ALA A 356 -10.47 -18.37 -10.44
CA ALA A 356 -10.87 -19.31 -9.40
C ALA A 356 -11.19 -20.70 -9.98
N ASN A 357 -11.87 -20.74 -11.15
CA ASN A 357 -12.15 -22.00 -11.83
C ASN A 357 -10.86 -22.70 -12.31
N VAL A 358 -9.91 -21.95 -12.85
CA VAL A 358 -8.61 -22.50 -13.32
C VAL A 358 -7.78 -23.01 -12.13
N SER A 359 -7.83 -22.28 -11.00
CA SER A 359 -6.98 -22.58 -9.83
C SER A 359 -7.59 -23.61 -8.87
N TRP A 360 -8.92 -23.62 -8.72
CA TRP A 360 -9.64 -24.43 -7.71
C TRP A 360 -10.79 -25.25 -8.29
N GLY A 361 -11.01 -25.24 -9.61
CA GLY A 361 -12.05 -26.02 -10.30
C GLY A 361 -13.47 -25.50 -10.08
N ARG A 362 -13.67 -24.28 -9.61
CA ARG A 362 -15.00 -23.69 -9.40
C ARG A 362 -14.97 -22.17 -9.58
N TYR A 363 -16.00 -21.63 -10.23
CA TYR A 363 -16.11 -20.19 -10.51
C TYR A 363 -16.45 -19.36 -9.29
N TRP A 364 -17.14 -19.92 -8.30
CA TRP A 364 -17.66 -19.23 -7.12
C TRP A 364 -17.71 -20.16 -5.92
N ALA A 365 -17.21 -19.71 -4.79
CA ALA A 365 -17.11 -20.51 -3.56
C ALA A 365 -17.84 -19.90 -2.36
N TRP A 366 -18.51 -18.75 -2.53
CA TRP A 366 -19.07 -17.96 -1.44
C TRP A 366 -18.03 -17.53 -0.40
N ASP A 367 -16.77 -17.39 -0.84
CA ASP A 367 -15.70 -16.85 -0.02
C ASP A 367 -16.02 -15.42 0.42
N PRO A 368 -15.65 -14.99 1.63
CA PRO A 368 -15.95 -13.63 2.12
C PRO A 368 -15.52 -12.53 1.16
N LYS A 369 -14.41 -12.72 0.43
CA LYS A 369 -13.91 -11.74 -0.54
C LYS A 369 -14.79 -11.64 -1.79
N GLU A 370 -15.27 -12.76 -2.29
CA GLU A 370 -16.24 -12.83 -3.39
C GLU A 370 -17.55 -12.15 -3.02
N VAL A 371 -18.08 -12.48 -1.84
CA VAL A 371 -19.36 -11.94 -1.33
C VAL A 371 -19.25 -10.42 -1.14
N TRP A 372 -18.21 -9.92 -0.50
CA TRP A 372 -18.03 -8.49 -0.27
C TRP A 372 -17.76 -7.70 -1.56
N ALA A 373 -17.06 -8.30 -2.54
CA ALA A 373 -16.91 -7.71 -3.86
C ALA A 373 -18.26 -7.57 -4.58
N LEU A 374 -19.11 -8.59 -4.52
CA LEU A 374 -20.47 -8.55 -5.06
C LEU A 374 -21.35 -7.50 -4.34
N ILE A 375 -21.31 -7.45 -3.01
CA ILE A 375 -22.01 -6.43 -2.22
C ILE A 375 -21.57 -5.03 -2.66
N THR A 376 -20.26 -4.80 -2.79
CA THR A 376 -19.72 -3.53 -3.25
C THR A 376 -20.25 -3.19 -4.65
N PHE A 377 -20.25 -4.14 -5.57
CA PHE A 377 -20.78 -3.94 -6.92
C PHE A 377 -22.26 -3.55 -6.93
N LEU A 378 -23.09 -4.25 -6.14
CA LEU A 378 -24.53 -3.97 -6.04
C LEU A 378 -24.80 -2.61 -5.38
N VAL A 379 -24.07 -2.26 -4.31
CA VAL A 379 -24.19 -0.97 -3.64
C VAL A 379 -23.88 0.18 -4.60
N TYR A 380 -22.78 0.14 -5.33
CA TYR A 380 -22.49 1.18 -6.32
C TYR A 380 -23.42 1.13 -7.53
N GLY A 381 -23.84 -0.07 -7.94
CA GLY A 381 -24.82 -0.30 -9.01
C GLY A 381 -26.17 0.38 -8.76
N ALA A 382 -26.61 0.42 -7.48
CA ALA A 382 -27.87 1.08 -7.11
C ALA A 382 -27.91 2.56 -7.50
N ALA A 383 -26.77 3.26 -7.51
CA ALA A 383 -26.71 4.67 -7.87
C ALA A 383 -26.98 4.97 -9.37
N PHE A 384 -26.92 3.98 -10.25
CA PHE A 384 -27.33 4.13 -11.65
C PHE A 384 -28.84 4.26 -11.85
N HIS A 385 -29.61 3.77 -10.88
CA HIS A 385 -31.07 3.78 -10.95
C HIS A 385 -31.69 5.13 -10.56
N SER A 386 -31.03 6.26 -10.89
CA SER A 386 -31.51 7.60 -10.57
C SER A 386 -32.83 7.97 -11.23
N GLN A 387 -33.25 7.24 -12.29
CA GLN A 387 -34.57 7.44 -12.90
C GLN A 387 -35.68 6.82 -12.03
N SER A 388 -35.48 5.60 -11.56
CA SER A 388 -36.43 4.88 -10.70
C SER A 388 -36.32 5.35 -9.25
N LEU A 389 -35.10 5.54 -8.76
CA LEU A 389 -34.81 5.99 -7.40
C LEU A 389 -34.51 7.49 -7.41
N ARG A 390 -35.56 8.32 -7.45
CA ARG A 390 -35.46 9.80 -7.59
C ARG A 390 -34.57 10.45 -6.51
N ILE A 391 -34.35 9.79 -5.37
CA ILE A 391 -33.52 10.31 -4.29
C ILE A 391 -32.04 10.50 -4.73
N PHE A 392 -31.54 9.68 -5.64
CA PHE A 392 -30.20 9.81 -6.21
C PHE A 392 -30.03 11.00 -7.15
N ARG A 393 -31.13 11.67 -7.54
CA ARG A 393 -31.04 12.94 -8.28
C ARG A 393 -30.57 14.10 -7.39
N LYS A 394 -30.82 14.00 -6.08
CA LYS A 394 -30.41 15.01 -5.11
C LYS A 394 -28.90 14.93 -4.88
N PRO A 395 -28.10 15.98 -5.20
CA PRO A 395 -26.63 15.93 -5.08
C PRO A 395 -26.16 15.55 -3.68
N LEU A 396 -26.81 16.10 -2.66
CA LEU A 396 -26.45 15.81 -1.26
C LEU A 396 -26.59 14.33 -0.92
N PHE A 397 -27.75 13.73 -1.22
CA PHE A 397 -27.97 12.32 -0.95
C PHE A 397 -26.97 11.46 -1.71
N PHE A 398 -26.73 11.78 -3.00
CA PHE A 398 -25.76 11.07 -3.83
C PHE A 398 -24.37 11.08 -3.18
N HIS A 399 -23.88 12.24 -2.74
CA HIS A 399 -22.54 12.35 -2.12
C HIS A 399 -22.46 11.62 -0.78
N ILE A 400 -23.46 11.73 0.10
CA ILE A 400 -23.51 10.97 1.36
C ILE A 400 -23.50 9.47 1.06
N TYR A 401 -24.33 9.04 0.11
CA TYR A 401 -24.38 7.63 -0.29
C TYR A 401 -23.01 7.12 -0.78
N MET A 402 -22.30 7.87 -1.63
CA MET A 402 -20.98 7.50 -2.14
C MET A 402 -19.93 7.40 -1.04
N ILE A 403 -19.98 8.28 -0.03
CA ILE A 403 -19.09 8.20 1.14
C ILE A 403 -19.36 6.91 1.93
N LEU A 404 -20.62 6.62 2.21
CA LEU A 404 -21.02 5.41 2.94
C LEU A 404 -20.74 4.13 2.13
N ALA A 405 -20.98 4.17 0.82
CA ALA A 405 -20.66 3.07 -0.08
C ALA A 405 -19.17 2.70 -0.05
N PHE A 406 -18.28 3.67 0.17
CA PHE A 406 -16.85 3.39 0.23
C PHE A 406 -16.46 2.51 1.42
N LEU A 407 -17.27 2.43 2.47
CA LEU A 407 -17.07 1.48 3.58
C LEU A 407 -17.10 0.02 3.09
N THR A 408 -17.88 -0.30 2.04
CA THR A 408 -17.88 -1.64 1.46
C THR A 408 -16.55 -1.97 0.78
N VAL A 409 -15.90 -0.98 0.15
CA VAL A 409 -14.54 -1.13 -0.40
C VAL A 409 -13.53 -1.40 0.70
N LEU A 410 -13.59 -0.62 1.80
CA LEU A 410 -12.71 -0.82 2.96
C LEU A 410 -12.93 -2.21 3.58
N MET A 411 -14.19 -2.66 3.67
CA MET A 411 -14.50 -3.98 4.17
C MET A 411 -13.98 -5.07 3.24
N THR A 412 -14.15 -4.95 1.93
CA THR A 412 -13.67 -5.92 0.95
C THR A 412 -12.14 -6.04 0.97
N TYR A 413 -11.44 -4.91 1.09
CA TYR A 413 -9.97 -4.91 1.04
C TYR A 413 -9.34 -5.22 2.41
N PHE A 414 -9.72 -4.48 3.46
CA PHE A 414 -9.12 -4.62 4.78
C PHE A 414 -9.88 -5.60 5.69
N GLY A 415 -11.21 -5.48 5.75
CA GLY A 415 -12.02 -6.30 6.64
C GLY A 415 -11.88 -7.79 6.35
N VAL A 416 -11.95 -8.18 5.09
CA VAL A 416 -11.78 -9.58 4.69
C VAL A 416 -10.35 -10.06 4.95
N ASN A 417 -9.34 -9.29 4.57
CA ASN A 417 -7.95 -9.73 4.69
C ASN A 417 -7.48 -9.87 6.15
N TYR A 418 -7.93 -9.00 7.06
CA TYR A 418 -7.39 -8.93 8.43
C TYR A 418 -8.36 -9.43 9.51
N VAL A 419 -9.67 -9.52 9.21
CA VAL A 419 -10.70 -9.87 10.21
C VAL A 419 -11.41 -11.18 9.87
N LEU A 420 -11.94 -11.31 8.64
CA LEU A 420 -12.76 -12.46 8.26
C LEU A 420 -11.92 -13.65 7.76
N GLY A 421 -10.78 -13.40 7.11
CA GLY A 421 -10.00 -14.45 6.46
C GLY A 421 -10.70 -15.02 5.22
N GLY A 422 -10.26 -16.19 4.75
CA GLY A 422 -10.83 -16.90 3.60
C GLY A 422 -9.77 -17.43 2.66
N MET A 423 -10.15 -18.16 1.61
CA MET A 423 -9.23 -18.77 0.63
C MET A 423 -8.42 -17.73 -0.18
N HIS A 424 -8.95 -16.52 -0.32
CA HIS A 424 -8.29 -15.39 -0.98
C HIS A 424 -7.47 -14.51 -0.02
N SER A 425 -7.27 -14.91 1.24
CA SER A 425 -6.58 -14.12 2.25
C SER A 425 -5.08 -14.42 2.26
N TYR A 426 -4.33 -13.79 1.35
CA TYR A 426 -2.86 -13.91 1.25
C TYR A 426 -2.11 -12.84 2.05
N ALA A 427 -2.77 -12.09 2.92
CA ALA A 427 -2.16 -10.98 3.66
C ALA A 427 -1.19 -11.42 4.76
N ASN A 428 -1.26 -12.68 5.18
CA ASN A 428 -0.47 -13.27 6.26
C ASN A 428 0.53 -14.34 5.78
N SER A 429 0.70 -14.49 4.47
CA SER A 429 1.68 -15.41 3.87
C SER A 429 3.01 -14.73 3.57
#